data_6da3dacd36cfd6cf7459bf2ccd1fc747
#
_entry.id   6da3dacd36cfd6cf7459bf2ccd1fc747
#
_cell.length_a   1.000
_cell.length_b   1.000
_cell.length_c   1.000
_cell.angle_alpha   90.00
_cell.angle_beta   90.00
_cell.angle_gamma   90.00
#
_symmetry.space_group_name_H-M   'P 1'
#
loop_
_entity.id
_entity.type
_entity.pdbx_description
1 polymer ?
#
loop_
_entity_poly.entity_id
_entity_poly.type
_entity_poly.pdbx_seq_one_letter_code
_entity_poly.pdbx_strand_id
1 'polypeptide(L)'
;EYPMICFNFGRPNIDGSYSDDVKFGMIGVIIHEIGHNFFPMIVNSDERQWAWMDEGLTTFVQYLAEQEFGEKYPDAIYPNKNFPSDRGPANMITDYMSVDQNYLAPIMSNPENVYSLGPNAYGKPATALNILRETIMGKELFDYAFKTYSQRWMFKHPTPEDFFRTMEDASAVDLDWFWRGWFY
;
A
#
# COMPACT_ATOMS: atom_id res chain seq x y z
N GLU A 1 6.79 -7.01 10.15
CA GLU A 1 7.19 -5.72 10.71
C GLU A 1 6.94 -5.64 12.21
N TYR A 2 7.78 -4.90 12.91
CA TYR A 2 7.59 -4.45 14.29
C TYR A 2 8.24 -3.06 14.42
N PRO A 3 7.97 -2.29 15.47
CA PRO A 3 8.62 -0.99 15.66
C PRO A 3 10.14 -1.11 15.55
N MET A 4 10.74 -0.44 14.58
CA MET A 4 12.19 -0.41 14.31
C MET A 4 12.79 -1.77 13.90
N ILE A 5 11.98 -2.73 13.45
CA ILE A 5 12.43 -4.04 12.95
C ILE A 5 11.78 -4.31 11.61
N CYS A 6 12.61 -4.59 10.59
CA CYS A 6 12.18 -4.96 9.25
C CYS A 6 12.51 -6.43 8.99
N PHE A 7 11.54 -7.22 8.54
CA PHE A 7 11.75 -8.62 8.17
C PHE A 7 11.89 -8.74 6.65
N ASN A 8 13.12 -8.86 6.20
CA ASN A 8 13.43 -8.95 4.77
C ASN A 8 13.74 -10.39 4.36
N PHE A 9 13.48 -10.71 3.12
CA PHE A 9 13.94 -11.94 2.48
C PHE A 9 15.04 -11.65 1.44
N GLY A 10 15.52 -12.67 0.73
CA GLY A 10 16.48 -12.48 -0.35
C GLY A 10 17.85 -13.03 -0.02
N ARG A 11 17.91 -14.18 0.68
CA ARG A 11 19.18 -14.87 0.90
C ARG A 11 19.76 -15.36 -0.42
N PRO A 12 21.06 -15.14 -0.66
CA PRO A 12 21.75 -15.76 -1.78
C PRO A 12 21.83 -17.27 -1.60
N ASN A 13 22.11 -17.98 -2.70
CA ASN A 13 22.47 -19.38 -2.67
C ASN A 13 23.77 -19.61 -1.85
N ILE A 14 24.08 -20.88 -1.57
CA ILE A 14 25.31 -21.26 -0.78
C ILE A 14 26.59 -20.75 -1.45
N ASP A 15 26.61 -20.67 -2.76
CA ASP A 15 27.75 -20.18 -3.55
C ASP A 15 27.79 -18.63 -3.66
N GLY A 16 26.87 -17.94 -3.03
CA GLY A 16 26.78 -16.48 -3.05
C GLY A 16 26.02 -15.91 -4.26
N SER A 17 25.56 -16.75 -5.19
CA SER A 17 24.78 -16.31 -6.34
C SER A 17 23.33 -15.98 -5.95
N TYR A 18 22.67 -15.09 -6.72
CA TYR A 18 21.26 -14.76 -6.59
C TYR A 18 20.68 -14.37 -7.96
N SER A 19 19.40 -14.61 -8.13
CA SER A 19 18.69 -14.18 -9.34
C SER A 19 18.28 -12.70 -9.26
N ASP A 20 17.97 -12.12 -10.42
CA ASP A 20 17.42 -10.77 -10.48
C ASP A 20 16.09 -10.68 -9.72
N ASP A 21 15.25 -11.70 -9.75
CA ASP A 21 13.99 -11.75 -8.98
C ASP A 21 14.24 -11.63 -7.47
N VAL A 22 15.27 -12.31 -6.96
CA VAL A 22 15.66 -12.19 -5.55
C VAL A 22 16.16 -10.79 -5.23
N LYS A 23 16.99 -10.21 -6.10
CA LYS A 23 17.56 -8.87 -5.93
C LYS A 23 16.45 -7.79 -5.89
N PHE A 24 15.63 -7.76 -6.92
CA PHE A 24 14.60 -6.72 -7.05
C PHE A 24 13.43 -6.94 -6.07
N GLY A 25 13.10 -8.21 -5.79
CA GLY A 25 12.15 -8.54 -4.74
C GLY A 25 12.58 -8.04 -3.37
N MET A 26 13.84 -8.21 -3.06
CA MET A 26 14.41 -7.69 -1.81
C MET A 26 14.35 -6.15 -1.73
N ILE A 27 14.62 -5.45 -2.84
CA ILE A 27 14.51 -3.97 -2.88
C ILE A 27 13.08 -3.55 -2.56
N GLY A 28 12.08 -4.14 -3.21
CA GLY A 28 10.67 -3.84 -2.96
C GLY A 28 10.25 -4.11 -1.51
N VAL A 29 10.67 -5.25 -0.96
CA VAL A 29 10.38 -5.59 0.45
C VAL A 29 11.06 -4.63 1.40
N ILE A 30 12.32 -4.24 1.19
CA ILE A 30 13.01 -3.27 2.04
C ILE A 30 12.24 -1.93 2.06
N ILE A 31 11.78 -1.46 0.90
CA ILE A 31 11.00 -0.22 0.81
C ILE A 31 9.68 -0.37 1.58
N HIS A 32 8.98 -1.49 1.41
CA HIS A 32 7.73 -1.80 2.10
C HIS A 32 7.92 -1.84 3.63
N GLU A 33 8.85 -2.62 4.10
CA GLU A 33 9.14 -2.79 5.54
C GLU A 33 9.60 -1.48 6.22
N ILE A 34 10.33 -0.63 5.50
CA ILE A 34 10.65 0.72 5.98
C ILE A 34 9.37 1.57 6.06
N GLY A 35 8.46 1.41 5.11
CA GLY A 35 7.15 2.07 5.11
C GLY A 35 6.34 1.80 6.36
N HIS A 36 6.40 0.57 6.91
CA HIS A 36 5.73 0.20 8.15
C HIS A 36 6.18 1.00 9.37
N ASN A 37 7.35 1.63 9.36
CA ASN A 37 7.71 2.57 10.43
C ASN A 37 6.77 3.79 10.49
N PHE A 38 6.08 4.10 9.38
CA PHE A 38 5.06 5.15 9.32
C PHE A 38 3.65 4.58 9.55
N PHE A 39 3.30 3.51 8.84
CA PHE A 39 2.03 2.80 8.91
C PHE A 39 2.28 1.31 9.15
N PRO A 40 1.96 0.72 10.32
CA PRO A 40 1.14 1.27 11.40
C PRO A 40 1.94 1.83 12.59
N MET A 41 3.28 1.99 12.52
CA MET A 41 4.06 2.24 13.75
C MET A 41 3.92 3.68 14.27
N ILE A 42 3.97 4.70 13.42
CA ILE A 42 3.80 6.11 13.83
C ILE A 42 2.32 6.51 13.79
N VAL A 43 1.62 6.18 12.71
CA VAL A 43 0.17 6.30 12.61
C VAL A 43 -0.38 4.89 12.77
N ASN A 44 -0.82 4.57 13.97
CA ASN A 44 -1.23 3.21 14.31
C ASN A 44 -2.58 2.81 13.67
N SER A 45 -2.87 1.54 13.63
CA SER A 45 -4.15 0.99 13.20
C SER A 45 -4.45 -0.30 13.95
N ASP A 46 -5.73 -0.70 14.01
CA ASP A 46 -6.13 -2.03 14.44
C ASP A 46 -6.10 -2.98 13.24
N GLU A 47 -4.92 -3.50 12.93
CA GLU A 47 -4.67 -4.38 11.80
C GLU A 47 -5.46 -5.70 11.87
N ARG A 48 -5.83 -6.13 13.07
CA ARG A 48 -6.66 -7.32 13.28
C ARG A 48 -8.11 -7.11 12.85
N GLN A 49 -8.55 -5.87 12.76
CA GLN A 49 -9.85 -5.53 12.20
C GLN A 49 -9.76 -5.04 10.77
N TRP A 50 -8.74 -4.23 10.47
CA TRP A 50 -8.60 -3.53 9.18
C TRP A 50 -7.16 -3.61 8.65
N ALA A 51 -6.80 -4.77 8.12
CA ALA A 51 -5.46 -5.04 7.59
C ALA A 51 -5.01 -4.02 6.50
N TRP A 52 -5.95 -3.42 5.78
CA TRP A 52 -5.65 -2.44 4.75
C TRP A 52 -5.04 -1.12 5.27
N MET A 53 -5.33 -0.75 6.52
CA MET A 53 -4.76 0.46 7.14
C MET A 53 -3.28 0.29 7.48
N ASP A 54 -2.84 -0.92 7.59
CA ASP A 54 -1.46 -1.34 7.72
C ASP A 54 -0.86 -1.57 6.33
N GLU A 55 -1.19 -2.65 5.71
CA GLU A 55 -0.59 -3.14 4.47
C GLU A 55 -0.95 -2.30 3.23
N GLY A 56 -2.18 -1.83 3.16
CA GLY A 56 -2.65 -1.05 2.02
C GLY A 56 -2.06 0.35 1.97
N LEU A 57 -1.98 1.04 3.12
CA LEU A 57 -1.32 2.35 3.20
C LEU A 57 0.17 2.22 2.92
N THR A 58 0.81 1.21 3.48
CA THR A 58 2.24 0.95 3.27
C THR A 58 2.53 0.58 1.81
N THR A 59 1.72 -0.27 1.18
CA THR A 59 1.85 -0.61 -0.25
C THR A 59 1.67 0.62 -1.14
N PHE A 60 0.74 1.51 -0.81
CA PHE A 60 0.56 2.76 -1.56
C PHE A 60 1.82 3.65 -1.48
N VAL A 61 2.37 3.84 -0.30
CA VAL A 61 3.60 4.62 -0.11
C VAL A 61 4.80 3.95 -0.77
N GLN A 62 4.87 2.62 -0.73
CA GLN A 62 5.87 1.83 -1.44
C GLN A 62 5.89 2.15 -2.94
N TYR A 63 4.74 2.24 -3.60
CA TYR A 63 4.67 2.57 -5.03
C TYR A 63 5.30 3.92 -5.34
N LEU A 64 5.05 4.93 -4.51
CA LEU A 64 5.64 6.25 -4.68
C LEU A 64 7.16 6.22 -4.48
N ALA A 65 7.62 5.52 -3.45
CA ALA A 65 9.04 5.38 -3.16
C ALA A 65 9.78 4.56 -4.23
N GLU A 66 9.18 3.50 -4.76
CA GLU A 66 9.73 2.72 -5.87
C GLU A 66 9.84 3.54 -7.16
N GLN A 67 8.88 4.40 -7.43
CA GLN A 67 8.92 5.30 -8.57
C GLN A 67 10.08 6.27 -8.46
N GLU A 68 10.24 6.96 -7.32
CA GLU A 68 11.38 7.84 -7.07
C GLU A 68 12.73 7.10 -7.10
N PHE A 69 12.76 5.89 -6.55
CA PHE A 69 13.95 5.04 -6.58
C PHE A 69 14.35 4.69 -8.03
N GLY A 70 13.38 4.31 -8.85
CA GLY A 70 13.60 3.98 -10.26
C GLY A 70 14.07 5.17 -11.08
N GLU A 71 13.54 6.36 -10.84
CA GLU A 71 13.99 7.59 -11.50
C GLU A 71 15.44 7.94 -11.10
N LYS A 72 15.80 7.72 -9.86
CA LYS A 72 17.14 8.04 -9.33
C LYS A 72 18.19 6.98 -9.69
N TYR A 73 17.79 5.73 -9.80
CA TYR A 73 18.67 4.59 -10.04
C TYR A 73 18.14 3.71 -11.20
N PRO A 74 18.15 4.22 -12.44
CA PRO A 74 17.54 3.53 -13.58
C PRO A 74 18.16 2.16 -13.87
N ASP A 75 19.43 1.95 -13.53
CA ASP A 75 20.12 0.65 -13.71
C ASP A 75 19.75 -0.38 -12.62
N ALA A 76 19.06 0.03 -11.58
CA ALA A 76 18.56 -0.83 -10.52
C ALA A 76 17.09 -1.24 -10.73
N ILE A 77 16.50 -0.87 -11.85
CA ILE A 77 15.14 -1.30 -12.24
C ILE A 77 15.23 -2.63 -12.99
N TYR A 78 14.27 -3.51 -12.71
CA TYR A 78 14.18 -4.80 -13.40
C TYR A 78 13.91 -4.62 -14.90
N PRO A 79 14.73 -5.23 -15.80
CA PRO A 79 14.64 -4.97 -17.23
C PRO A 79 13.30 -5.37 -17.88
N ASN A 80 12.57 -6.31 -17.28
CA ASN A 80 11.31 -6.84 -17.79
C ASN A 80 10.07 -6.10 -17.28
N LYS A 81 10.23 -4.97 -16.65
CA LYS A 81 9.12 -4.10 -16.25
C LYS A 81 8.07 -4.69 -15.29
N ASN A 82 8.30 -5.86 -14.70
CA ASN A 82 7.34 -6.53 -13.83
C ASN A 82 7.73 -6.45 -12.35
N PHE A 83 8.80 -5.65 -12.00
CA PHE A 83 9.29 -5.69 -10.64
C PHE A 83 10.47 -4.73 -10.40
N PRO A 84 10.54 -4.06 -9.25
CA PRO A 84 9.49 -3.73 -8.29
C PRO A 84 8.63 -2.58 -8.77
N SER A 85 9.19 -1.69 -9.59
CA SER A 85 8.56 -0.44 -10.05
C SER A 85 7.41 -0.63 -11.03
N ASP A 86 7.34 -1.78 -11.70
CA ASP A 86 6.24 -2.12 -12.61
C ASP A 86 5.04 -2.76 -11.91
N ARG A 87 5.14 -3.02 -10.63
CA ARG A 87 3.95 -3.29 -9.82
C ARG A 87 3.15 -2.02 -9.56
N GLY A 88 3.19 -1.10 -10.52
CA GLY A 88 2.31 0.05 -10.46
C GLY A 88 0.90 -0.39 -10.10
N PRO A 89 0.12 0.42 -9.44
CA PRO A 89 -1.19 0.07 -8.88
C PRO A 89 -2.12 -0.64 -9.85
N ALA A 90 -2.01 -0.31 -11.14
CA ALA A 90 -2.81 -0.94 -12.19
C ALA A 90 -2.55 -2.46 -12.36
N ASN A 91 -1.34 -2.93 -12.10
CA ASN A 91 -1.02 -4.35 -12.21
C ASN A 91 -1.47 -5.14 -10.96
N MET A 92 -1.47 -4.52 -9.80
CA MET A 92 -1.88 -5.17 -8.56
C MET A 92 -3.38 -5.47 -8.51
N ILE A 93 -4.21 -4.71 -9.21
CA ILE A 93 -5.64 -5.00 -9.28
C ILE A 93 -5.94 -6.29 -10.06
N THR A 94 -5.04 -6.72 -10.95
CA THR A 94 -5.23 -7.96 -11.73
C THR A 94 -5.26 -9.19 -10.83
N ASP A 95 -4.45 -9.22 -9.78
CA ASP A 95 -4.42 -10.33 -8.83
C ASP A 95 -5.76 -10.41 -8.07
N TYR A 96 -6.30 -9.28 -7.62
CA TYR A 96 -7.63 -9.22 -7.02
C TYR A 96 -8.73 -9.65 -8.00
N MET A 97 -8.67 -9.19 -9.25
CA MET A 97 -9.66 -9.53 -10.28
C MET A 97 -9.58 -10.99 -10.73
N SER A 98 -8.46 -11.67 -10.49
CA SER A 98 -8.25 -13.09 -10.84
C SER A 98 -8.77 -14.05 -9.76
N VAL A 99 -9.12 -13.54 -8.59
CA VAL A 99 -9.73 -14.35 -7.53
C VAL A 99 -11.16 -14.78 -7.94
N ASP A 100 -11.58 -15.97 -7.55
CA ASP A 100 -12.96 -16.41 -7.74
C ASP A 100 -13.93 -15.40 -7.10
N GLN A 101 -14.78 -14.82 -7.93
CA GLN A 101 -15.71 -13.75 -7.55
C GLN A 101 -16.64 -14.14 -6.38
N ASN A 102 -16.89 -15.44 -6.18
CA ASN A 102 -17.69 -15.93 -5.06
C ASN A 102 -16.99 -15.77 -3.69
N TYR A 103 -15.68 -15.56 -3.68
CA TYR A 103 -14.85 -15.42 -2.47
C TYR A 103 -14.28 -14.03 -2.28
N LEU A 104 -14.67 -13.07 -3.11
CA LEU A 104 -14.26 -11.69 -2.92
C LEU A 104 -14.94 -11.08 -1.70
N ALA A 105 -14.17 -10.35 -0.92
CA ALA A 105 -14.65 -9.63 0.25
C ALA A 105 -14.36 -8.12 0.10
N PRO A 106 -15.19 -7.25 0.69
CA PRO A 106 -14.85 -5.83 0.80
C PRO A 106 -13.52 -5.61 1.52
N ILE A 107 -12.84 -4.50 1.22
CA ILE A 107 -11.59 -4.10 1.91
C ILE A 107 -11.82 -3.97 3.43
N MET A 108 -13.01 -3.50 3.82
CA MET A 108 -13.39 -3.31 5.22
C MET A 108 -13.68 -4.61 6.00
N SER A 109 -13.63 -5.76 5.32
CA SER A 109 -13.85 -7.05 5.99
C SER A 109 -12.72 -7.36 6.97
N ASN A 110 -13.10 -8.01 8.08
CA ASN A 110 -12.12 -8.53 9.03
C ASN A 110 -11.21 -9.55 8.33
N PRO A 111 -9.88 -9.41 8.42
CA PRO A 111 -8.92 -10.24 7.68
C PRO A 111 -9.03 -11.74 7.99
N GLU A 112 -9.50 -12.13 9.16
CA GLU A 112 -9.71 -13.54 9.51
C GLU A 112 -10.80 -14.22 8.65
N ASN A 113 -11.66 -13.42 8.01
CA ASN A 113 -12.76 -13.91 7.17
C ASN A 113 -12.50 -13.71 5.66
N VAL A 114 -11.33 -13.24 5.27
CA VAL A 114 -11.00 -12.97 3.87
C VAL A 114 -10.22 -14.13 3.28
N TYR A 115 -10.77 -14.76 2.23
CA TYR A 115 -10.13 -15.90 1.56
C TYR A 115 -8.81 -15.50 0.85
N SER A 116 -8.80 -14.38 0.15
CA SER A 116 -7.63 -13.85 -0.57
C SER A 116 -7.11 -12.58 0.11
N LEU A 117 -6.45 -12.73 1.23
CA LEU A 117 -6.01 -11.60 2.06
C LEU A 117 -5.01 -10.69 1.32
N GLY A 118 -4.00 -11.24 0.64
CA GLY A 118 -2.99 -10.44 -0.03
C GLY A 118 -3.58 -9.40 -1.01
N PRO A 119 -4.30 -9.80 -2.06
CA PRO A 119 -4.93 -8.85 -2.97
C PRO A 119 -5.91 -7.88 -2.29
N ASN A 120 -6.60 -8.33 -1.24
CA ASN A 120 -7.58 -7.52 -0.51
C ASN A 120 -6.92 -6.48 0.40
N ALA A 121 -5.91 -6.85 1.17
CA ALA A 121 -5.27 -5.98 2.14
C ALA A 121 -4.21 -5.04 1.52
N TYR A 122 -3.51 -5.48 0.49
CA TYR A 122 -2.39 -4.78 -0.16
C TYR A 122 -2.80 -4.09 -1.46
N GLY A 123 -3.12 -4.89 -2.49
CA GLY A 123 -3.25 -4.42 -3.86
C GLY A 123 -4.48 -3.55 -4.10
N LYS A 124 -5.66 -4.00 -3.70
CA LYS A 124 -6.91 -3.26 -3.93
C LYS A 124 -6.94 -1.90 -3.25
N PRO A 125 -6.61 -1.76 -1.94
CA PRO A 125 -6.61 -0.45 -1.29
C PRO A 125 -5.51 0.47 -1.85
N ALA A 126 -4.31 -0.02 -2.12
CA ALA A 126 -3.26 0.78 -2.73
C ALA A 126 -3.65 1.28 -4.13
N THR A 127 -4.33 0.45 -4.92
CA THR A 127 -4.90 0.86 -6.22
C THR A 127 -5.95 1.95 -6.05
N ALA A 128 -6.85 1.81 -5.08
CA ALA A 128 -7.87 2.82 -4.78
C ALA A 128 -7.24 4.17 -4.44
N LEU A 129 -6.25 4.19 -3.56
CA LEU A 129 -5.54 5.42 -3.17
C LEU A 129 -4.80 6.06 -4.35
N ASN A 130 -4.22 5.24 -5.23
CA ASN A 130 -3.59 5.74 -6.44
C ASN A 130 -4.60 6.37 -7.41
N ILE A 131 -5.77 5.80 -7.57
CA ILE A 131 -6.86 6.38 -8.39
C ILE A 131 -7.31 7.71 -7.80
N LEU A 132 -7.46 7.79 -6.48
CA LEU A 132 -7.77 9.06 -5.81
C LEU A 132 -6.71 10.13 -6.13
N ARG A 133 -5.44 9.75 -6.00
CA ARG A 133 -4.31 10.66 -6.20
C ARG A 133 -4.14 11.09 -7.65
N GLU A 134 -4.17 10.15 -8.60
CA GLU A 134 -3.84 10.44 -10.00
C GLU A 134 -5.04 10.98 -10.81
N THR A 135 -6.26 10.60 -10.43
CA THR A 135 -7.43 10.83 -11.29
C THR A 135 -8.52 11.69 -10.64
N ILE A 136 -8.87 11.43 -9.39
CA ILE A 136 -10.06 12.04 -8.77
C ILE A 136 -9.72 13.36 -8.10
N MET A 137 -8.76 13.38 -7.21
CA MET A 137 -8.38 14.57 -6.44
C MET A 137 -7.25 15.37 -7.12
N GLY A 138 -6.38 14.68 -7.86
CA GLY A 138 -5.10 15.22 -8.32
C GLY A 138 -4.02 15.16 -7.23
N LYS A 139 -2.76 15.09 -7.68
CA LYS A 139 -1.59 14.84 -6.81
C LYS A 139 -1.47 15.84 -5.67
N GLU A 140 -1.55 17.12 -5.98
CA GLU A 140 -1.33 18.17 -4.98
C GLU A 140 -2.34 18.11 -3.83
N LEU A 141 -3.62 17.98 -4.16
CA LEU A 141 -4.69 17.97 -3.18
C LEU A 141 -4.68 16.67 -2.36
N PHE A 142 -4.51 15.54 -3.03
CA PHE A 142 -4.39 14.25 -2.35
C PHE A 142 -3.19 14.24 -1.39
N ASP A 143 -2.01 14.65 -1.86
CA ASP A 143 -0.78 14.65 -1.05
C ASP A 143 -0.92 15.58 0.16
N TYR A 144 -1.60 16.72 0.01
CA TYR A 144 -1.93 17.60 1.14
C TYR A 144 -2.84 16.92 2.17
N ALA A 145 -3.92 16.28 1.71
CA ALA A 145 -4.86 15.58 2.59
C ALA A 145 -4.21 14.38 3.28
N PHE A 146 -3.41 13.60 2.56
CA PHE A 146 -2.72 12.44 3.11
C PHE A 146 -1.64 12.83 4.14
N LYS A 147 -0.89 13.90 3.89
CA LYS A 147 0.03 14.48 4.88
C LYS A 147 -0.71 15.00 6.11
N THR A 148 -1.86 15.63 5.91
CA THR A 148 -2.72 16.10 7.02
C THR A 148 -3.19 14.92 7.86
N TYR A 149 -3.60 13.81 7.23
CA TYR A 149 -3.93 12.57 7.95
C TYR A 149 -2.75 12.09 8.78
N SER A 150 -1.58 11.93 8.17
CA SER A 150 -0.38 11.43 8.84
C SER A 150 0.03 12.30 10.04
N GLN A 151 -0.03 13.63 9.90
CA GLN A 151 0.30 14.56 10.98
C GLN A 151 -0.75 14.59 12.10
N ARG A 152 -2.04 14.57 11.75
CA ARG A 152 -3.16 14.61 12.70
C ARG A 152 -3.19 13.36 13.59
N TRP A 153 -2.87 12.21 12.99
CA TRP A 153 -2.98 10.91 13.64
C TRP A 153 -1.65 10.33 14.12
N MET A 154 -0.56 11.06 13.99
CA MET A 154 0.75 10.68 14.53
C MET A 154 0.65 10.32 16.01
N PHE A 155 1.14 9.15 16.38
CA PHE A 155 1.10 8.56 17.74
C PHE A 155 -0.32 8.35 18.29
N LYS A 156 -1.29 8.16 17.40
CA LYS A 156 -2.68 7.85 17.75
C LYS A 156 -3.13 6.60 17.00
N HIS A 157 -4.39 6.19 17.23
CA HIS A 157 -5.00 4.97 16.71
C HIS A 157 -6.25 5.31 15.89
N PRO A 158 -6.12 5.84 14.68
CA PRO A 158 -7.27 6.13 13.83
C PRO A 158 -7.99 4.87 13.37
N THR A 159 -9.30 5.01 13.17
CA THR A 159 -10.13 4.04 12.48
C THR A 159 -10.21 4.35 10.97
N PRO A 160 -10.78 3.45 10.14
CA PRO A 160 -11.06 3.78 8.74
C PRO A 160 -11.88 5.06 8.56
N GLU A 161 -12.88 5.28 9.40
CA GLU A 161 -13.72 6.48 9.36
C GLU A 161 -12.92 7.75 9.66
N ASP A 162 -11.92 7.67 10.53
CA ASP A 162 -11.02 8.79 10.81
C ASP A 162 -10.14 9.11 9.61
N PHE A 163 -9.71 8.09 8.87
CA PHE A 163 -9.01 8.28 7.61
C PHE A 163 -9.91 8.95 6.57
N PHE A 164 -11.07 8.39 6.31
CA PHE A 164 -12.01 8.90 5.31
C PHE A 164 -12.39 10.36 5.60
N ARG A 165 -12.83 10.66 6.82
CA ARG A 165 -13.17 12.03 7.24
C ARG A 165 -11.99 12.98 7.13
N THR A 166 -10.79 12.54 7.50
CA THR A 166 -9.61 13.42 7.41
C THR A 166 -9.28 13.76 5.95
N MET A 167 -9.39 12.78 5.05
CA MET A 167 -9.19 13.02 3.62
C MET A 167 -10.20 14.01 3.06
N GLU A 168 -11.48 13.88 3.43
CA GLU A 168 -12.55 14.77 3.01
C GLU A 168 -12.44 16.16 3.63
N ASP A 169 -12.23 16.25 4.94
CA ASP A 169 -12.08 17.53 5.64
C ASP A 169 -10.91 18.35 5.09
N ALA A 170 -9.78 17.71 4.85
CA ALA A 170 -8.58 18.39 4.38
C ALA A 170 -8.68 18.82 2.91
N SER A 171 -9.38 18.06 2.09
CA SER A 171 -9.53 18.32 0.66
C SER A 171 -10.77 19.14 0.30
N ALA A 172 -11.77 19.18 1.17
CA ALA A 172 -13.12 19.68 0.90
C ALA A 172 -13.80 18.96 -0.28
N VAL A 173 -13.46 17.70 -0.53
CA VAL A 173 -14.06 16.85 -1.58
C VAL A 173 -14.94 15.80 -0.92
N ASP A 174 -16.16 15.65 -1.41
CA ASP A 174 -17.06 14.57 -1.01
C ASP A 174 -16.64 13.27 -1.70
N LEU A 175 -16.17 12.31 -0.91
CA LEU A 175 -15.68 11.01 -1.36
C LEU A 175 -16.52 9.83 -0.86
N ASP A 176 -17.67 10.07 -0.24
CA ASP A 176 -18.56 9.02 0.27
C ASP A 176 -18.86 7.93 -0.77
N TRP A 177 -19.15 8.36 -2.02
CA TRP A 177 -19.41 7.46 -3.13
C TRP A 177 -18.22 6.57 -3.47
N PHE A 178 -16.99 7.10 -3.32
CA PHE A 178 -15.75 6.38 -3.61
C PHE A 178 -15.47 5.34 -2.52
N TRP A 179 -15.59 5.74 -1.26
CA TRP A 179 -15.38 4.83 -0.12
C TRP A 179 -16.34 3.66 -0.18
N ARG A 180 -17.62 3.92 -0.45
CA ARG A 180 -18.64 2.87 -0.60
C ARG A 180 -18.35 1.92 -1.74
N GLY A 181 -17.86 2.40 -2.86
CA GLY A 181 -17.59 1.57 -4.03
C GLY A 181 -16.32 0.73 -3.93
N TRP A 182 -15.30 1.23 -3.22
CA TRP A 182 -14.01 0.56 -3.13
C TRP A 182 -13.80 -0.24 -1.85
N PHE A 183 -14.26 0.27 -0.73
CA PHE A 183 -13.94 -0.27 0.60
C PHE A 183 -15.05 -1.13 1.20
N TYR A 184 -16.32 -0.83 0.91
CA TYR A 184 -17.50 -1.53 1.45
C TYR A 184 -18.18 -2.53 0.52
#